data_fd987f53f6d0a42322196c5d52b62d30
#
_entry.id   fd987f53f6d0a42322196c5d52b62d30
#
_cell.length_a   1.000
_cell.length_b   1.000
_cell.length_c   1.000
_cell.angle_alpha   90.00
_cell.angle_beta   90.00
_cell.angle_gamma   90.00
#
_symmetry.space_group_name_H-M   'P 1'
#
loop_
_entity.id
_entity.type
_entity.pdbx_description
1 polymer ?
#
loop_
_entity_poly.entity_id
_entity_poly.type
_entity_poly.pdbx_seq_one_letter_code
_entity_poly.pdbx_strand_id
1 'polypeptide(L)' 'MKDLASYLNNHLAGSISALELIAHWIQAHKGEPLGTFFMEIEREIRADQETLRDVMRALGVEEGKLRQAGA' A
#
# COMPACT_ATOMS: atom_id res chain seq x y z
N MET A 1 13.21 11.15 -12.04
CA MET A 1 12.63 10.64 -13.28
C MET A 1 11.11 10.54 -13.15
N LYS A 2 10.46 11.09 -14.17
CA LYS A 2 9.01 11.20 -14.18
C LYS A 2 8.31 9.84 -14.11
N ASP A 3 8.83 8.90 -14.92
CA ASP A 3 8.25 7.56 -14.97
C ASP A 3 8.43 6.81 -13.66
N LEU A 4 9.55 7.01 -13.00
CA LEU A 4 9.81 6.36 -11.72
C LEU A 4 8.87 6.90 -10.64
N ALA A 5 8.65 8.22 -10.61
CA ALA A 5 7.73 8.82 -9.65
C ALA A 5 6.32 8.29 -9.84
N SER A 6 5.87 8.17 -11.10
CA SER A 6 4.57 7.59 -11.42
C SER A 6 4.47 6.16 -10.96
N TYR A 7 5.48 5.37 -11.24
CA TYR A 7 5.51 3.96 -10.86
C TYR A 7 5.38 3.79 -9.34
N LEU A 8 6.19 4.56 -8.60
CA LEU A 8 6.21 4.45 -7.15
C LEU A 8 4.86 4.88 -6.53
N ASN A 9 4.28 5.96 -7.04
CA ASN A 9 2.98 6.42 -6.55
C ASN A 9 1.86 5.45 -6.90
N ASN A 10 1.90 4.85 -8.07
CA ASN A 10 0.92 3.84 -8.47
C ASN A 10 1.03 2.60 -7.59
N HIS A 11 2.25 2.20 -7.28
CA HIS A 11 2.48 1.05 -6.41
C HIS A 11 1.95 1.33 -5.00
N LEU A 12 2.21 2.52 -4.48
CA LEU A 12 1.72 2.92 -3.18
C LEU A 12 0.19 2.96 -3.16
N ALA A 13 -0.43 3.55 -4.17
CA ALA A 13 -1.89 3.60 -4.28
C ALA A 13 -2.49 2.20 -4.32
N GLY A 14 -1.86 1.29 -5.06
CA GLY A 14 -2.30 -0.10 -5.13
C GLY A 14 -2.24 -0.79 -3.78
N SER A 15 -1.19 -0.52 -3.00
CA SER A 15 -1.05 -1.12 -1.67
C SER A 15 -2.10 -0.59 -0.70
N ILE A 16 -2.49 0.68 -0.82
CA ILE A 16 -3.54 1.27 0.00
C ILE A 16 -4.87 0.59 -0.29
N SER A 17 -5.18 0.39 -1.57
CA SER A 17 -6.41 -0.31 -1.97
C SER A 17 -6.40 -1.76 -1.50
N ALA A 18 -5.26 -2.42 -1.59
CA ALA A 18 -5.12 -3.80 -1.13
C ALA A 18 -5.37 -3.90 0.37
N LEU A 19 -4.87 -2.94 1.16
CA LEU A 19 -5.09 -2.94 2.60
C LEU A 19 -6.57 -2.76 2.95
N GLU A 20 -7.28 -1.94 2.21
CA GLU A 20 -8.71 -1.76 2.43
C GLU A 20 -9.47 -3.06 2.19
N LEU A 21 -9.13 -3.75 1.12
CA LEU A 21 -9.76 -5.03 0.79
C LEU A 21 -9.42 -6.11 1.81
N ILE A 22 -8.15 -6.18 2.21
CA ILE A 22 -7.70 -7.15 3.20
C ILE A 22 -8.37 -6.92 4.55
N ALA A 23 -8.56 -5.66 4.95
CA ALA A 23 -9.25 -5.33 6.19
C ALA A 23 -10.67 -5.90 6.18
N HIS A 24 -11.33 -5.80 5.04
CA HIS A 24 -12.67 -6.37 4.88
C HIS A 24 -12.65 -7.90 5.03
N TRP A 25 -11.68 -8.56 4.40
CA TRP A 25 -11.55 -10.02 4.48
C TRP A 25 -11.21 -10.49 5.90
N ILE A 26 -10.40 -9.73 6.62
CA ILE A 26 -10.07 -10.04 8.01
C ILE A 26 -11.34 -10.06 8.85
N GLN A 27 -12.19 -9.07 8.67
CA GLN A 27 -13.45 -9.00 9.41
C GLN A 27 -14.39 -10.15 9.02
N ALA A 28 -14.45 -10.46 7.73
CA ALA A 28 -15.30 -11.54 7.23
C ALA A 28 -14.88 -12.92 7.73
N HIS A 29 -13.59 -13.09 8.04
CA HIS A 29 -13.04 -14.38 8.47
C HIS A 29 -12.49 -14.33 9.88
N LYS A 30 -13.00 -13.45 10.70
CA LYS A 30 -12.56 -13.27 12.08
C LYS A 30 -12.72 -14.56 12.86
N GLY A 31 -11.63 -14.97 13.54
CA GLY A 31 -11.63 -16.20 14.32
C GLY A 31 -11.32 -17.45 13.53
N GLU A 32 -11.11 -17.32 12.22
CA GLU A 32 -10.79 -18.45 11.35
C GLU A 32 -9.31 -18.43 10.96
N PRO A 33 -8.73 -19.58 10.61
CA PRO A 33 -7.35 -19.62 10.13
C PRO A 33 -7.10 -18.69 8.95
N LEU A 34 -8.07 -18.55 8.04
CA LEU A 34 -7.95 -17.66 6.89
C LEU A 34 -7.84 -16.20 7.32
N GLY A 35 -8.58 -15.81 8.36
CA GLY A 35 -8.47 -14.46 8.90
C GLY A 35 -7.08 -14.17 9.43
N THR A 36 -6.48 -15.14 10.14
CA THR A 36 -5.12 -15.01 10.65
C THR A 36 -4.12 -14.86 9.50
N PHE A 37 -4.32 -15.63 8.44
CA PHE A 37 -3.48 -15.54 7.24
C PHE A 37 -3.55 -14.12 6.63
N PHE A 38 -4.73 -13.56 6.51
CA PHE A 38 -4.89 -12.20 5.99
C PHE A 38 -4.24 -11.15 6.90
N MET A 39 -4.26 -11.37 8.21
CA MET A 39 -3.59 -10.46 9.15
C MET A 39 -2.08 -10.43 8.93
N GLU A 40 -1.49 -11.59 8.60
CA GLU A 40 -0.08 -11.66 8.29
C GLU A 40 0.25 -10.91 7.00
N ILE A 41 -0.59 -11.08 5.97
CA ILE A 41 -0.43 -10.37 4.71
C ILE A 41 -0.53 -8.87 4.94
N GLU A 42 -1.49 -8.44 5.75
CA GLU A 42 -1.66 -7.03 6.08
C GLU A 42 -0.37 -6.45 6.68
N ARG A 43 0.24 -7.19 7.62
CA ARG A 43 1.47 -6.75 8.26
C ARG A 43 2.60 -6.59 7.24
N GLU A 44 2.71 -7.54 6.33
CA GLU A 44 3.75 -7.50 5.30
C GLU A 44 3.55 -6.33 4.35
N ILE A 45 2.31 -6.06 3.94
CA ILE A 45 2.02 -4.94 3.05
C ILE A 45 2.34 -3.62 3.75
N ARG A 46 2.02 -3.48 5.04
CA ARG A 46 2.34 -2.26 5.78
C ARG A 46 3.85 -2.04 5.88
N ALA A 47 4.60 -3.12 6.11
CA ALA A 47 6.06 -3.02 6.16
C ALA A 47 6.62 -2.60 4.80
N ASP A 48 6.08 -3.17 3.73
CA ASP A 48 6.48 -2.81 2.37
C ASP A 48 6.15 -1.35 2.06
N GLN A 49 5.01 -0.85 2.54
CA GLN A 49 4.65 0.55 2.37
C GLN A 49 5.65 1.47 3.04
N GLU A 50 6.12 1.13 4.24
CA GLU A 50 7.11 1.95 4.93
C GLU A 50 8.41 2.00 4.15
N THR A 51 8.86 0.86 3.65
CA THR A 51 10.06 0.80 2.82
C THR A 51 9.89 1.63 1.56
N LEU A 52 8.73 1.52 0.91
CA LEU A 52 8.44 2.27 -0.29
C LEU A 52 8.46 3.78 -0.03
N ARG A 53 7.84 4.21 1.07
CA ARG A 53 7.83 5.62 1.45
C ARG A 53 9.23 6.14 1.75
N ASP A 54 10.06 5.31 2.39
CA ASP A 54 11.45 5.68 2.66
C ASP A 54 12.22 5.89 1.36
N VAL A 55 12.03 5.00 0.40
CA VAL A 55 12.67 5.12 -0.93
C VAL A 55 12.18 6.39 -1.62
N MET A 56 10.87 6.65 -1.58
CA MET A 56 10.30 7.84 -2.20
C MET A 56 10.88 9.12 -1.58
N ARG A 57 10.99 9.16 -0.26
CA ARG A 57 11.59 10.31 0.42
C ARG A 57 13.05 10.51 0.00
N ALA A 58 13.81 9.42 -0.08
CA ALA A 58 15.21 9.49 -0.48
C ALA A 58 15.37 10.00 -1.90
N LEU A 59 14.40 9.72 -2.76
CA LEU A 59 14.42 10.16 -4.16
C LEU A 59 13.74 11.52 -4.37
N GLY A 60 13.16 12.09 -3.32
CA GLY A 60 12.45 13.36 -3.44
C GLY A 60 11.10 13.24 -4.14
N VAL A 61 10.50 12.06 -4.11
CA VAL A 61 9.19 11.82 -4.73
C VAL A 61 8.10 12.03 -3.70
N GLU A 62 7.14 12.92 -3.98
CA GLU A 62 6.03 13.20 -3.09
C GLU A 62 4.91 12.18 -3.27
N GLU A 63 4.32 11.77 -2.15
CA GLU A 63 3.19 10.85 -2.16
C GLU A 63 1.94 11.52 -2.73
N GLY A 64 1.22 10.77 -3.54
CA GLY A 64 -0.07 11.22 -4.00
C GLY A 64 -0.08 12.35 -4.99
N LYS A 65 1.08 12.78 -5.46
CA LYS A 65 1.18 13.89 -6.39
C LYS A 65 0.38 13.64 -7.66
N LEU A 66 0.47 12.43 -8.19
CA LEU A 66 -0.28 12.06 -9.39
C LEU A 66 -1.78 12.07 -9.15
N ARG A 67 -2.20 11.64 -7.97
CA ARG A 67 -3.62 11.61 -7.62
C ARG A 67 -4.17 13.02 -7.50
N GLN A 68 -3.40 13.92 -6.93
CA GLN A 68 -3.77 15.33 -6.83
C GLN A 68 -3.90 15.96 -8.20
N ALA A 69 -2.96 15.64 -9.09
CA ALA A 69 -2.98 16.16 -10.45
C ALA A 69 -4.19 15.63 -11.23
N GLY A 70 -4.61 14.40 -10.94
CA GLY A 70 -5.75 13.78 -11.59
C GLY A 70 -7.10 14.22 -11.04
N ALA A 71 -7.08 14.83 -9.89
CA ALA A 71 -8.30 15.31 -9.28
C ALA A 71 -8.70 16.64 -9.88
#